data_81fdfb5c75d97c1c3641fdb87d22a504
#
_entry.id   81fdfb5c75d97c1c3641fdb87d22a504
#
_cell.length_a   1.000
_cell.length_b   1.000
_cell.length_c   1.000
_cell.angle_alpha   90.00
_cell.angle_beta   90.00
_cell.angle_gamma   90.00
#
_symmetry.space_group_name_H-M   'P 1'
#
loop_
_entity.id
_entity.type
_entity.pdbx_description
1 polymer ?
#
loop_
_entity_poly.entity_id
_entity_poly.type
_entity_poly.pdbx_seq_one_letter_code
_entity_poly.pdbx_strand_id
1 'polypeptide(L)'
;MMRRWLMAATVALAGCAPVPEAASVSYRDSAARISSTLRFELVRFQGDWVVRASYPTDVLQRVTIKAVSQTRFMWRADGRESQGEVTGPGRFRLEGTSEEYWVLWVDEGFRTAAIGTPDGSFGLILDRKPRGGADRMVAAREMLDFNGYDVSQIALRQ
;
A
#
# COMPACT_ATOMS: atom_id res chain seq x y z
N MET A 1 -8.52 -66.30 -41.59
CA MET A 1 -7.51 -65.72 -40.71
C MET A 1 -7.81 -64.25 -40.55
N MET A 2 -8.47 -63.84 -39.45
CA MET A 2 -8.82 -62.45 -39.13
C MET A 2 -7.81 -61.84 -38.18
N ARG A 3 -7.01 -60.88 -38.65
CA ARG A 3 -6.06 -60.12 -37.84
C ARG A 3 -6.78 -58.95 -37.18
N ARG A 4 -7.03 -59.06 -35.88
CA ARG A 4 -7.57 -57.97 -35.03
C ARG A 4 -6.44 -56.95 -34.72
N TRP A 5 -6.61 -55.73 -35.22
CA TRP A 5 -5.75 -54.61 -34.82
C TRP A 5 -6.32 -54.00 -33.54
N LEU A 6 -5.53 -54.07 -32.45
CA LEU A 6 -5.79 -53.34 -31.20
C LEU A 6 -5.19 -51.94 -31.36
N MET A 7 -6.06 -50.92 -31.45
CA MET A 7 -5.63 -49.53 -31.30
C MET A 7 -5.46 -49.21 -29.80
N ALA A 8 -4.24 -48.93 -29.37
CA ALA A 8 -3.98 -48.36 -28.06
C ALA A 8 -4.17 -46.86 -28.08
N ALA A 9 -5.18 -46.36 -27.37
CA ALA A 9 -5.43 -44.92 -27.21
C ALA A 9 -4.52 -44.43 -26.08
N THR A 10 -3.55 -43.58 -26.43
CA THR A 10 -2.68 -42.87 -25.44
C THR A 10 -3.41 -41.65 -24.96
N VAL A 11 -3.87 -41.65 -23.71
CA VAL A 11 -4.44 -40.47 -23.04
C VAL A 11 -3.27 -39.58 -22.55
N ALA A 12 -3.05 -38.45 -23.20
CA ALA A 12 -2.11 -37.43 -22.75
C ALA A 12 -2.76 -36.65 -21.59
N LEU A 13 -2.30 -36.84 -20.36
CA LEU A 13 -2.62 -35.96 -19.23
C LEU A 13 -1.87 -34.65 -19.42
N ALA A 14 -2.56 -33.60 -19.85
CA ALA A 14 -2.07 -32.24 -19.81
C ALA A 14 -2.06 -31.79 -18.33
N GLY A 15 -0.90 -31.88 -17.68
CA GLY A 15 -0.67 -31.33 -16.34
C GLY A 15 -0.76 -29.81 -16.40
N CYS A 16 -1.74 -29.22 -15.72
CA CYS A 16 -1.75 -27.79 -15.43
C CYS A 16 -0.54 -27.49 -14.51
N ALA A 17 0.54 -27.00 -15.09
CA ALA A 17 1.62 -26.39 -14.29
C ALA A 17 1.08 -25.11 -13.65
N PRO A 18 1.24 -24.89 -12.32
CA PRO A 18 0.88 -23.64 -11.71
C PRO A 18 1.72 -22.52 -12.34
N VAL A 19 1.05 -21.48 -12.81
CA VAL A 19 1.72 -20.26 -13.27
C VAL A 19 2.43 -19.68 -12.06
N PRO A 20 3.75 -19.45 -12.07
CA PRO A 20 4.42 -18.81 -10.95
C PRO A 20 3.83 -17.43 -10.75
N GLU A 21 3.23 -17.20 -9.58
CA GLU A 21 2.78 -15.89 -9.16
C GLU A 21 4.01 -14.99 -9.12
N ALA A 22 3.99 -13.90 -9.91
CA ALA A 22 5.10 -12.96 -9.94
C ALA A 22 5.31 -12.43 -8.53
N ALA A 23 6.48 -12.68 -7.95
CA ALA A 23 6.82 -12.21 -6.63
C ALA A 23 6.67 -10.69 -6.58
N SER A 24 5.75 -10.19 -5.74
CA SER A 24 5.58 -8.76 -5.53
C SER A 24 6.88 -8.19 -4.95
N VAL A 25 7.34 -7.07 -5.50
CA VAL A 25 8.52 -6.39 -4.97
C VAL A 25 8.16 -5.85 -3.58
N SER A 26 8.93 -6.24 -2.57
CA SER A 26 8.81 -5.69 -1.23
C SER A 26 9.91 -4.64 -1.00
N TYR A 27 9.51 -3.47 -0.49
CA TYR A 27 10.42 -2.37 -0.11
C TYR A 27 10.72 -2.39 1.40
N ARG A 28 10.31 -3.43 2.11
CA ARG A 28 10.59 -3.59 3.54
C ARG A 28 11.11 -4.98 3.87
N ASP A 29 11.86 -5.07 4.96
CA ASP A 29 12.20 -6.35 5.58
C ASP A 29 10.94 -6.97 6.20
N SER A 30 10.49 -8.08 5.67
CA SER A 30 9.31 -8.80 6.16
C SER A 30 9.50 -9.38 7.57
N ALA A 31 10.75 -9.56 8.03
CA ALA A 31 11.05 -10.00 9.40
C ALA A 31 10.93 -8.84 10.42
N ALA A 32 11.01 -7.59 9.98
CA ALA A 32 10.80 -6.44 10.84
C ALA A 32 9.32 -6.34 11.26
N ARG A 33 9.09 -5.95 12.51
CA ARG A 33 7.72 -5.68 12.98
C ARG A 33 7.16 -4.45 12.28
N ILE A 34 5.88 -4.49 11.94
CA ILE A 34 5.15 -3.31 11.47
C ILE A 34 4.09 -2.92 12.50
N SER A 35 3.85 -1.64 12.66
CA SER A 35 2.83 -1.13 13.57
C SER A 35 2.07 0.05 12.96
N SER A 36 0.76 0.13 13.20
CA SER A 36 -0.05 1.29 12.87
C SER A 36 -0.16 2.22 14.07
N THR A 37 -0.32 3.51 13.80
CA THR A 37 -0.53 4.51 14.85
C THR A 37 -1.90 4.37 15.52
N LEU A 38 -1.96 4.56 16.82
CA LEU A 38 -3.23 4.70 17.56
C LEU A 38 -3.86 6.09 17.44
N ARG A 39 -3.10 7.07 16.91
CA ARG A 39 -3.52 8.47 16.78
C ARG A 39 -4.38 8.73 15.54
N PHE A 40 -4.80 7.70 14.83
CA PHE A 40 -5.60 7.88 13.62
C PHE A 40 -7.04 8.31 13.92
N GLU A 41 -7.44 9.45 13.34
CA GLU A 41 -8.79 9.98 13.36
C GLU A 41 -9.20 10.36 11.93
N LEU A 42 -10.15 9.62 11.33
CA LEU A 42 -10.54 9.82 9.93
C LEU A 42 -11.01 11.26 9.67
N VAL A 43 -11.73 11.88 10.60
CA VAL A 43 -12.22 13.25 10.48
C VAL A 43 -11.09 14.30 10.39
N ARG A 44 -9.95 14.03 11.03
CA ARG A 44 -8.75 14.88 10.95
C ARG A 44 -7.85 14.50 9.78
N PHE A 45 -7.90 13.22 9.38
CA PHE A 45 -7.10 12.69 8.28
C PHE A 45 -7.67 13.06 6.90
N GLN A 46 -8.96 13.34 6.79
CA GLN A 46 -9.60 13.73 5.53
C GLN A 46 -9.04 15.04 4.95
N GLY A 47 -9.29 15.26 3.66
CA GLY A 47 -8.86 16.43 2.88
C GLY A 47 -7.76 16.07 1.89
N ASP A 48 -7.09 17.09 1.38
CA ASP A 48 -6.07 16.96 0.35
C ASP A 48 -4.69 16.70 0.94
N TRP A 49 -3.98 15.79 0.28
CA TRP A 49 -2.62 15.41 0.58
C TRP A 49 -1.74 15.45 -0.67
N VAL A 50 -0.53 15.91 -0.52
CA VAL A 50 0.51 15.82 -1.53
C VAL A 50 1.41 14.63 -1.19
N VAL A 51 1.69 13.77 -2.15
CA VAL A 51 2.65 12.67 -1.99
C VAL A 51 4.06 13.24 -2.08
N ARG A 52 4.78 13.21 -0.97
CA ARG A 52 6.15 13.71 -0.86
C ARG A 52 7.19 12.63 -1.14
N ALA A 53 6.82 11.37 -1.00
CA ALA A 53 7.61 10.22 -1.38
C ALA A 53 6.73 8.99 -1.53
N SER A 54 7.12 8.01 -2.34
CA SER A 54 6.36 6.78 -2.54
C SER A 54 7.24 5.57 -2.84
N TYR A 55 6.71 4.39 -2.48
CA TYR A 55 7.15 3.08 -2.95
C TYR A 55 5.96 2.42 -3.68
N PRO A 56 6.08 2.00 -4.95
CA PRO A 56 7.15 2.36 -5.90
C PRO A 56 7.29 3.88 -6.07
N THR A 57 8.46 4.30 -6.54
CA THR A 57 8.73 5.72 -6.83
C THR A 57 7.73 6.25 -7.86
N ASP A 58 7.24 7.47 -7.65
CA ASP A 58 6.36 8.22 -8.57
C ASP A 58 5.01 7.58 -8.90
N VAL A 59 4.56 6.63 -8.07
CA VAL A 59 3.29 5.94 -8.28
C VAL A 59 2.07 6.85 -8.12
N LEU A 60 2.14 7.84 -7.23
CA LEU A 60 1.06 8.79 -6.93
C LEU A 60 1.62 10.20 -6.74
N GLN A 61 0.82 11.23 -7.03
CA GLN A 61 1.20 12.63 -6.79
C GLN A 61 0.31 13.30 -5.74
N ARG A 62 -0.97 13.01 -5.73
CA ARG A 62 -1.95 13.59 -4.83
C ARG A 62 -2.94 12.54 -4.37
N VAL A 63 -3.41 12.74 -3.15
CA VAL A 63 -4.48 11.92 -2.57
C VAL A 63 -5.48 12.87 -1.93
N THR A 64 -6.76 12.67 -2.24
CA THR A 64 -7.87 13.34 -1.54
C THR A 64 -8.67 12.29 -0.79
N ILE A 65 -8.91 12.53 0.49
CA ILE A 65 -9.69 11.65 1.36
C ILE A 65 -10.92 12.40 1.82
N LYS A 66 -12.10 11.85 1.58
CA LYS A 66 -13.37 12.42 2.01
C LYS A 66 -14.13 11.42 2.88
N ALA A 67 -14.28 11.73 4.14
CA ALA A 67 -15.07 10.92 5.06
C ALA A 67 -16.55 10.87 4.61
N VAL A 68 -17.12 9.66 4.59
CA VAL A 68 -18.54 9.39 4.29
C VAL A 68 -19.27 9.00 5.58
N SER A 69 -18.58 8.30 6.48
CA SER A 69 -19.07 7.97 7.82
C SER A 69 -17.88 7.93 8.80
N GLN A 70 -18.07 7.44 10.01
CA GLN A 70 -16.97 7.29 10.97
C GLN A 70 -15.90 6.30 10.52
N THR A 71 -16.27 5.33 9.70
CA THR A 71 -15.36 4.26 9.24
C THR A 71 -15.21 4.18 7.73
N ARG A 72 -16.05 4.86 6.95
CA ARG A 72 -16.01 4.84 5.48
C ARG A 72 -15.61 6.18 4.89
N PHE A 73 -14.84 6.14 3.82
CA PHE A 73 -14.34 7.31 3.11
C PHE A 73 -14.20 7.05 1.61
N MET A 74 -14.11 8.12 0.84
CA MET A 74 -13.67 8.08 -0.55
C MET A 74 -12.19 8.42 -0.62
N TRP A 75 -11.44 7.58 -1.29
CA TRP A 75 -10.04 7.79 -1.62
C TRP A 75 -9.93 8.14 -3.10
N ARG A 76 -9.44 9.33 -3.40
CA ARG A 76 -9.16 9.75 -4.79
C ARG A 76 -7.66 9.94 -4.96
N ALA A 77 -7.07 9.26 -5.93
CA ALA A 77 -5.67 9.39 -6.29
C ALA A 77 -5.51 9.43 -7.81
N ASP A 78 -4.86 10.46 -8.32
CA ASP A 78 -4.56 10.65 -9.75
C ASP A 78 -5.76 10.38 -10.67
N GLY A 79 -6.93 10.90 -10.29
CA GLY A 79 -8.17 10.80 -11.07
C GLY A 79 -8.97 9.51 -10.88
N ARG A 80 -8.48 8.57 -10.06
CA ARG A 80 -9.22 7.35 -9.70
C ARG A 80 -9.84 7.49 -8.33
N GLU A 81 -11.06 6.97 -8.18
CA GLU A 81 -11.75 6.90 -6.89
C GLU A 81 -11.94 5.45 -6.46
N SER A 82 -11.78 5.20 -5.18
CA SER A 82 -12.08 3.95 -4.51
C SER A 82 -12.77 4.22 -3.18
N GLN A 83 -13.70 3.36 -2.79
CA GLN A 83 -14.21 3.39 -1.43
C GLN A 83 -13.17 2.83 -0.49
N GLY A 84 -13.05 3.42 0.69
CA GLY A 84 -12.18 2.96 1.75
C GLY A 84 -12.97 2.67 3.01
N GLU A 85 -12.52 1.68 3.77
CA GLU A 85 -13.07 1.30 5.06
C GLU A 85 -11.96 1.19 6.10
N VAL A 86 -12.17 1.84 7.26
CA VAL A 86 -11.29 1.73 8.42
C VAL A 86 -11.51 0.37 9.07
N THR A 87 -10.49 -0.46 9.15
CA THR A 87 -10.53 -1.84 9.67
C THR A 87 -10.03 -1.93 11.11
N GLY A 88 -9.35 -0.89 11.59
CA GLY A 88 -8.81 -0.81 12.93
C GLY A 88 -8.07 0.50 13.18
N PRO A 89 -7.46 0.72 14.35
CA PRO A 89 -6.68 1.92 14.62
C PRO A 89 -5.56 2.09 13.59
N GLY A 90 -5.62 3.18 12.81
CA GLY A 90 -4.63 3.46 11.77
C GLY A 90 -4.60 2.47 10.61
N ARG A 91 -5.64 1.68 10.40
CA ARG A 91 -5.69 0.68 9.33
C ARG A 91 -6.91 0.87 8.47
N PHE A 92 -6.76 0.64 7.18
CA PHE A 92 -7.88 0.72 6.24
C PHE A 92 -7.65 -0.16 5.02
N ARG A 93 -8.73 -0.49 4.32
CA ARG A 93 -8.71 -1.15 3.01
C ARG A 93 -9.36 -0.26 1.97
N LEU A 94 -8.93 -0.41 0.74
CA LEU A 94 -9.56 0.20 -0.43
C LEU A 94 -10.29 -0.89 -1.22
N GLU A 95 -11.47 -0.56 -1.72
CA GLU A 95 -12.23 -1.44 -2.59
C GLU A 95 -11.42 -1.77 -3.86
N GLY A 96 -11.48 -3.02 -4.28
CA GLY A 96 -10.73 -3.51 -5.45
C GLY A 96 -9.28 -3.90 -5.17
N THR A 97 -8.83 -3.82 -3.91
CA THR A 97 -7.52 -4.33 -3.50
C THR A 97 -7.64 -5.36 -2.39
N SER A 98 -6.72 -6.32 -2.32
CA SER A 98 -6.59 -7.25 -1.19
C SER A 98 -5.76 -6.66 -0.05
N GLU A 99 -5.08 -5.54 -0.31
CA GLU A 99 -4.12 -4.95 0.60
C GLU A 99 -4.80 -4.22 1.77
N GLU A 100 -4.18 -4.32 2.95
CA GLU A 100 -4.50 -3.48 4.09
C GLU A 100 -3.43 -2.41 4.24
N TYR A 101 -3.83 -1.15 4.22
CA TYR A 101 -2.96 0.02 4.35
C TYR A 101 -2.88 0.41 5.83
N TRP A 102 -1.67 0.65 6.31
CA TRP A 102 -1.40 1.02 7.69
C TRP A 102 -0.82 2.43 7.75
N VAL A 103 -1.50 3.31 8.46
CA VAL A 103 -0.93 4.61 8.86
C VAL A 103 0.09 4.32 9.96
N LEU A 104 1.35 4.28 9.59
CA LEU A 104 2.46 3.95 10.48
C LEU A 104 2.69 5.10 11.48
N TRP A 105 2.50 6.31 11.00
CA TRP A 105 2.69 7.52 11.78
C TRP A 105 1.88 8.69 11.19
N VAL A 106 1.47 9.61 12.05
CA VAL A 106 0.92 10.92 11.71
C VAL A 106 1.38 11.93 12.75
N ASP A 107 1.79 13.13 12.30
CA ASP A 107 2.17 14.18 13.24
C ASP A 107 0.96 14.69 14.02
N GLU A 108 1.20 15.34 15.16
CA GLU A 108 0.15 15.80 16.05
C GLU A 108 -0.85 16.75 15.37
N GLY A 109 -0.39 17.55 14.42
CA GLY A 109 -1.21 18.47 13.66
C GLY A 109 -1.92 17.86 12.46
N PHE A 110 -1.76 16.56 12.18
CA PHE A 110 -2.26 15.88 10.97
C PHE A 110 -1.83 16.57 9.67
N ARG A 111 -0.59 17.06 9.65
CA ARG A 111 0.02 17.74 8.49
C ARG A 111 0.86 16.80 7.65
N THR A 112 1.47 15.78 8.29
CA THR A 112 2.34 14.81 7.64
C THR A 112 2.00 13.42 8.14
N ALA A 113 2.04 12.43 7.25
CA ALA A 113 1.79 11.03 7.59
C ALA A 113 2.71 10.09 6.81
N ALA A 114 3.03 8.95 7.40
CA ALA A 114 3.65 7.80 6.73
C ALA A 114 2.63 6.66 6.66
N ILE A 115 2.46 6.08 5.48
CA ILE A 115 1.57 4.94 5.23
C ILE A 115 2.41 3.82 4.62
N GLY A 116 2.07 2.58 4.96
CA GLY A 116 2.69 1.40 4.37
C GLY A 116 1.73 0.22 4.31
N THR A 117 2.22 -0.90 3.79
CA THR A 117 1.53 -2.19 3.77
C THR A 117 2.35 -3.26 4.50
N PRO A 118 1.72 -4.27 5.11
CA PRO A 118 2.45 -5.33 5.81
C PRO A 118 3.45 -6.09 4.93
N ASP A 119 3.11 -6.32 3.68
CA ASP A 119 3.95 -6.99 2.68
C ASP A 119 5.08 -6.08 2.13
N GLY A 120 5.00 -4.77 2.39
CA GLY A 120 5.98 -3.79 1.92
C GLY A 120 5.92 -3.47 0.42
N SER A 121 4.88 -3.89 -0.28
CA SER A 121 4.70 -3.60 -1.72
C SER A 121 4.41 -2.13 -2.00
N PHE A 122 3.97 -1.40 -0.98
CA PHE A 122 3.55 0.00 -1.08
C PHE A 122 3.93 0.80 0.15
N GLY A 123 4.24 2.09 -0.06
CA GLY A 123 4.48 3.05 1.01
C GLY A 123 4.39 4.49 0.52
N LEU A 124 3.96 5.40 1.40
CA LEU A 124 3.81 6.82 1.11
C LEU A 124 4.31 7.68 2.28
N ILE A 125 4.88 8.83 1.94
CA ILE A 125 4.94 9.99 2.82
C ILE A 125 4.00 11.04 2.24
N LEU A 126 3.01 11.42 3.02
CA LEU A 126 2.02 12.43 2.69
C LEU A 126 2.28 13.71 3.48
N ASP A 127 2.07 14.88 2.87
CA ASP A 127 2.04 16.17 3.56
C ASP A 127 0.92 17.03 3.01
N ARG A 128 0.41 17.96 3.84
CA ARG A 128 -0.60 18.94 3.40
C ARG A 128 -0.04 19.96 2.42
N LYS A 129 1.28 20.14 2.39
CA LYS A 129 1.97 21.10 1.56
C LYS A 129 2.99 20.44 0.64
N PRO A 130 3.19 20.96 -0.56
CA PRO A 130 4.17 20.41 -1.51
C PRO A 130 5.62 20.69 -1.08
N ARG A 131 5.84 21.63 -0.17
CA ARG A 131 7.18 22.07 0.29
C ARG A 131 7.19 22.38 1.78
N GLY A 132 8.39 22.38 2.37
CA GLY A 132 8.60 22.67 3.79
C GLY A 132 8.37 21.44 4.67
N GLY A 133 8.38 21.63 6.00
CA GLY A 133 8.20 20.58 6.98
C GLY A 133 9.37 19.60 7.04
N ALA A 134 10.60 20.09 6.92
CA ALA A 134 11.79 19.25 6.88
C ALA A 134 11.89 18.32 8.09
N ASP A 135 11.58 18.83 9.28
CA ASP A 135 11.51 18.08 10.53
C ASP A 135 10.51 16.90 10.46
N ARG A 136 9.32 17.16 9.94
CA ARG A 136 8.29 16.14 9.78
C ARG A 136 8.61 15.12 8.66
N MET A 137 9.30 15.56 7.61
CA MET A 137 9.77 14.66 6.57
C MET A 137 10.81 13.69 7.10
N VAL A 138 11.73 14.18 7.95
CA VAL A 138 12.72 13.34 8.65
C VAL A 138 11.99 12.33 9.54
N ALA A 139 11.07 12.79 10.40
CA ALA A 139 10.31 11.91 11.28
C ALA A 139 9.51 10.85 10.51
N ALA A 140 8.82 11.23 9.42
CA ALA A 140 8.06 10.29 8.59
C ALA A 140 8.97 9.21 7.96
N ARG A 141 10.17 9.61 7.52
CA ARG A 141 11.18 8.71 6.98
C ARG A 141 11.72 7.75 8.03
N GLU A 142 12.04 8.26 9.23
CA GLU A 142 12.47 7.44 10.36
C GLU A 142 11.40 6.43 10.77
N MET A 143 10.13 6.80 10.69
CA MET A 143 9.02 5.89 10.97
C MET A 143 8.86 4.80 9.91
N LEU A 144 9.14 5.09 8.64
CA LEU A 144 9.23 4.06 7.60
C LEU A 144 10.39 3.09 7.89
N ASP A 145 11.58 3.61 8.19
CA ASP A 145 12.76 2.82 8.55
C ASP A 145 12.49 1.93 9.77
N PHE A 146 11.93 2.50 10.83
CA PHE A 146 11.54 1.75 12.04
C PHE A 146 10.57 0.58 11.75
N ASN A 147 9.70 0.74 10.76
CA ASN A 147 8.78 -0.30 10.30
C ASN A 147 9.40 -1.20 9.20
N GLY A 148 10.71 -1.15 9.01
CA GLY A 148 11.49 -2.05 8.16
C GLY A 148 11.59 -1.64 6.69
N TYR A 149 11.09 -0.46 6.29
CA TYR A 149 11.25 0.02 4.92
C TYR A 149 12.68 0.43 4.61
N ASP A 150 13.17 0.06 3.44
CA ASP A 150 14.47 0.52 2.95
C ASP A 150 14.39 1.98 2.47
N VAL A 151 14.68 2.89 3.40
CA VAL A 151 14.61 4.34 3.13
C VAL A 151 15.69 4.85 2.18
N SER A 152 16.68 4.03 1.81
CA SER A 152 17.65 4.39 0.78
C SER A 152 17.02 4.41 -0.63
N GLN A 153 15.93 3.67 -0.81
CA GLN A 153 15.19 3.58 -2.07
C GLN A 153 14.08 4.65 -2.22
N ILE A 154 13.87 5.49 -1.21
CA ILE A 154 12.84 6.52 -1.25
C ILE A 154 13.46 7.90 -1.50
N ALA A 155 13.08 8.54 -2.60
CA ALA A 155 13.45 9.92 -2.90
C ALA A 155 12.33 10.88 -2.46
N LEU A 156 12.67 11.89 -1.65
CA LEU A 156 11.75 12.96 -1.31
C LEU A 156 11.56 13.88 -2.51
N ARG A 157 10.33 14.15 -2.87
CA ARG A 157 9.98 15.18 -3.86
C ARG A 157 10.14 16.56 -3.24
N GLN A 158 10.81 17.45 -3.96
CA GLN A 158 11.06 18.84 -3.56
C GLN A 158 9.94 19.77 -4.02
#